data_39d0fe8151265d7eada6e7482206f876
#
_entry.id   39d0fe8151265d7eada6e7482206f876
#
_cell.length_a   1.000
_cell.length_b   1.000
_cell.length_c   1.000
_cell.angle_alpha   90.00
_cell.angle_beta   90.00
_cell.angle_gamma   90.00
#
_symmetry.space_group_name_H-M   'P 1'
#
loop_
_entity.id
_entity.type
_entity.pdbx_description
1 polymer ?
#
loop_
_entity_poly.entity_id
_entity_poly.type
_entity_poly.pdbx_seq_one_letter_code
_entity_poly.pdbx_strand_id
1 'polypeptide(L)'
;MKLSTKGRYAVMAMVDLATHATGKPIALADVAERQEISLSYLEQLFGRLRRGHLVKSVRGPGGGYLLAREAAEIRVADVIMAVDEPIKATRCTPGSPSGCQSRQQRCLTHDLWNELGNQIYLFLNSVSLEDVVERRVLGSSGMLYVQDREQRFVAGN
;
A
#
# COMPACT_ATOMS: atom_id res chain seq x y z
N MET A 1 -1.04 14.36 4.83
CA MET A 1 -1.52 13.05 4.38
C MET A 1 -0.51 11.99 4.79
N LYS A 2 -0.92 10.99 5.56
CA LYS A 2 -0.04 9.90 6.00
C LYS A 2 -0.75 8.59 5.68
N LEU A 3 -0.12 7.70 4.92
CA LEU A 3 -0.54 6.30 4.89
C LEU A 3 -0.39 5.76 6.33
N SER A 4 -1.39 5.03 6.81
CA SER A 4 -1.31 4.45 8.14
C SER A 4 -0.25 3.35 8.19
N THR A 5 0.17 3.02 9.41
CA THR A 5 1.06 1.88 9.66
C THR A 5 0.48 0.58 9.07
N LYS A 6 -0.83 0.43 9.07
CA LYS A 6 -1.53 -0.76 8.58
C LYS A 6 -1.30 -1.00 7.08
N GLY A 7 -1.54 -0.01 6.23
CA GLY A 7 -1.29 -0.12 4.79
C GLY A 7 0.19 -0.32 4.47
N ARG A 8 1.06 0.46 5.11
CA ARG A 8 2.52 0.34 4.92
C ARG A 8 3.04 -1.05 5.29
N TYR A 9 2.68 -1.58 6.44
CA TYR A 9 3.13 -2.89 6.91
C TYR A 9 2.54 -4.03 6.08
N ALA A 10 1.30 -3.89 5.60
CA ALA A 10 0.72 -4.86 4.67
C ALA A 10 1.53 -4.94 3.36
N VAL A 11 1.89 -3.78 2.78
CA VAL A 11 2.71 -3.73 1.57
C VAL A 11 4.11 -4.29 1.84
N MET A 12 4.78 -3.90 2.95
CA MET A 12 6.10 -4.44 3.32
C MET A 12 6.09 -5.97 3.41
N ALA A 13 5.10 -6.53 4.11
CA ALA A 13 4.99 -7.98 4.28
C ALA A 13 4.65 -8.71 2.97
N MET A 14 3.85 -8.12 2.10
CA MET A 14 3.52 -8.69 0.79
C MET A 14 4.72 -8.65 -0.18
N VAL A 15 5.53 -7.59 -0.13
CA VAL A 15 6.78 -7.49 -0.89
C VAL A 15 7.80 -8.49 -0.37
N ASP A 16 7.92 -8.67 0.95
CA ASP A 16 8.77 -9.70 1.55
C ASP A 16 8.35 -11.10 1.08
N LEU A 17 7.05 -11.40 1.11
CA LEU A 17 6.51 -12.66 0.62
C LEU A 17 6.82 -12.88 -0.87
N ALA A 18 6.71 -11.84 -1.69
CA ALA A 18 7.03 -11.90 -3.11
C ALA A 18 8.54 -12.13 -3.36
N THR A 19 9.39 -11.43 -2.60
CA THR A 19 10.86 -11.53 -2.71
C THR A 19 11.36 -12.93 -2.40
N HIS A 20 10.75 -13.61 -1.42
CA HIS A 20 11.15 -14.94 -0.96
C HIS A 20 10.30 -16.07 -1.56
N ALA A 21 9.44 -15.78 -2.54
CA ALA A 21 8.58 -16.77 -3.17
C ALA A 21 9.41 -17.81 -3.95
N THR A 22 9.51 -19.02 -3.40
CA THR A 22 10.19 -20.17 -4.02
C THR A 22 9.19 -21.27 -4.40
N GLY A 23 7.91 -20.97 -4.42
CA GLY A 23 6.83 -21.96 -4.58
C GLY A 23 6.50 -22.72 -3.28
N LYS A 24 7.25 -22.49 -2.19
CA LYS A 24 6.96 -23.05 -0.86
C LYS A 24 6.30 -22.01 0.03
N PRO A 25 5.42 -22.44 0.98
CA PRO A 25 4.83 -21.53 1.95
C PRO A 25 5.89 -20.87 2.83
N ILE A 26 5.68 -19.60 3.16
CA ILE A 26 6.54 -18.81 4.03
C ILE A 26 5.82 -18.60 5.36
N ALA A 27 6.47 -18.91 6.47
CA ALA A 27 5.91 -18.69 7.79
C ALA A 27 5.85 -17.19 8.12
N LEU A 28 4.77 -16.74 8.76
CA LEU A 28 4.66 -15.33 9.17
C LEU A 28 5.71 -14.94 10.22
N ALA A 29 6.20 -15.89 11.01
CA ALA A 29 7.29 -15.66 11.95
C ALA A 29 8.56 -15.17 11.25
N ASP A 30 8.88 -15.76 10.08
CA ASP A 30 10.06 -15.37 9.30
C ASP A 30 9.89 -13.95 8.70
N VAL A 31 8.67 -13.62 8.24
CA VAL A 31 8.35 -12.26 7.76
C VAL A 31 8.40 -11.26 8.91
N ALA A 32 7.88 -11.64 10.09
CA ALA A 32 7.89 -10.80 11.30
C ALA A 32 9.32 -10.43 11.71
N GLU A 33 10.21 -11.41 11.70
CA GLU A 33 11.63 -11.22 12.05
C GLU A 33 12.34 -10.33 11.03
N ARG A 34 12.21 -10.62 9.73
CA ARG A 34 12.86 -9.83 8.66
C ARG A 34 12.40 -8.39 8.59
N GLN A 35 11.10 -8.15 8.82
CA GLN A 35 10.49 -6.82 8.66
C GLN A 35 10.34 -6.07 9.99
N GLU A 36 10.76 -6.66 11.11
CA GLU A 36 10.64 -6.09 12.47
C GLU A 36 9.19 -5.67 12.81
N ILE A 37 8.22 -6.50 12.41
CA ILE A 37 6.80 -6.32 12.67
C ILE A 37 6.32 -7.40 13.63
N SER A 38 5.49 -7.06 14.61
CA SER A 38 4.98 -8.08 15.53
C SER A 38 4.19 -9.17 14.81
N LEU A 39 4.41 -10.43 15.19
CA LEU A 39 3.75 -11.58 14.57
C LEU A 39 2.22 -11.48 14.70
N SER A 40 1.71 -11.11 15.88
CA SER A 40 0.27 -10.97 16.11
C SER A 40 -0.38 -9.91 15.21
N TYR A 41 0.36 -8.84 14.91
CA TYR A 41 -0.13 -7.82 13.99
C TYR A 41 -0.13 -8.32 12.53
N LEU A 42 0.91 -9.04 12.12
CA LEU A 42 0.95 -9.69 10.80
C LEU A 42 -0.17 -10.71 10.62
N GLU A 43 -0.49 -11.50 11.63
CA GLU A 43 -1.61 -12.45 11.60
C GLU A 43 -2.94 -11.74 11.29
N GLN A 44 -3.18 -10.58 11.91
CA GLN A 44 -4.37 -9.77 11.63
C GLN A 44 -4.39 -9.24 10.18
N LEU A 45 -3.25 -8.73 9.71
CA LEU A 45 -3.12 -8.23 8.32
C LEU A 45 -3.32 -9.36 7.31
N PHE A 46 -2.67 -10.51 7.50
CA PHE A 46 -2.78 -11.67 6.61
C PHE A 46 -4.16 -12.32 6.65
N GLY A 47 -4.88 -12.24 7.76
CA GLY A 47 -6.28 -12.60 7.83
C GLY A 47 -7.15 -11.77 6.88
N ARG A 48 -6.86 -10.46 6.73
CA ARG A 48 -7.54 -9.56 5.78
C ARG A 48 -7.09 -9.79 4.35
N LEU A 49 -5.77 -9.89 4.11
CA LEU A 49 -5.19 -10.18 2.79
C LEU A 49 -5.72 -11.50 2.20
N ARG A 50 -5.91 -12.52 3.05
CA ARG A 50 -6.52 -13.79 2.63
C ARG A 50 -7.99 -13.62 2.23
N ARG A 51 -8.77 -12.84 2.98
CA ARG A 51 -10.16 -12.53 2.61
C ARG A 51 -10.24 -11.72 1.32
N GLY A 52 -9.23 -10.88 1.06
CA GLY A 52 -9.06 -10.15 -0.20
C GLY A 52 -8.50 -10.99 -1.36
N HIS A 53 -8.30 -12.30 -1.16
CA HIS A 53 -7.76 -13.22 -2.18
C HIS A 53 -6.37 -12.81 -2.71
N LEU A 54 -5.53 -12.18 -1.88
CA LEU A 54 -4.17 -11.80 -2.24
C LEU A 54 -3.13 -12.84 -1.78
N VAL A 55 -3.46 -13.62 -0.74
CA VAL A 55 -2.64 -14.70 -0.22
C VAL A 55 -3.47 -15.96 0.03
N LYS A 56 -2.79 -17.12 0.00
CA LYS A 56 -3.32 -18.44 0.38
C LYS A 56 -2.57 -18.93 1.60
N SER A 57 -3.27 -19.54 2.57
CA SER A 57 -2.66 -20.18 3.74
C SER A 57 -2.51 -21.68 3.51
N VAL A 58 -1.36 -22.23 3.87
CA VAL A 58 -1.07 -23.67 3.90
C VAL A 58 -0.90 -24.10 5.35
N ARG A 59 -1.66 -25.12 5.78
CA ARG A 59 -1.63 -25.65 7.13
C ARG A 59 -0.63 -26.82 7.26
N GLY A 60 -0.18 -27.07 8.47
CA GLY A 60 0.66 -28.22 8.83
C GLY A 60 2.14 -27.88 8.97
N PRO A 61 3.00 -28.90 9.20
CA PRO A 61 4.45 -28.72 9.26
C PRO A 61 4.98 -28.13 7.97
N GLY A 62 5.78 -27.04 8.05
CA GLY A 62 6.24 -26.31 6.89
C GLY A 62 5.14 -25.47 6.22
N GLY A 63 4.03 -25.22 6.92
CA GLY A 63 2.95 -24.34 6.47
C GLY A 63 3.32 -22.86 6.54
N GLY A 64 2.41 -22.03 6.07
CA GLY A 64 2.61 -20.58 6.01
C GLY A 64 1.70 -19.94 4.97
N TYR A 65 2.21 -18.94 4.27
CA TYR A 65 1.47 -18.23 3.25
C TYR A 65 2.19 -18.23 1.90
N LEU A 66 1.39 -18.21 0.86
CA LEU A 66 1.79 -18.04 -0.54
C LEU A 66 1.03 -16.87 -1.13
N LEU A 67 1.58 -16.22 -2.14
CA LEU A 67 0.81 -15.32 -2.98
C LEU A 67 -0.34 -16.10 -3.66
N ALA A 68 -1.51 -15.50 -3.78
CA ALA A 68 -2.65 -16.12 -4.46
C ALA A 68 -2.58 -16.02 -5.98
N ARG A 69 -1.80 -15.06 -6.48
CA ARG A 69 -1.55 -14.75 -7.90
C ARG A 69 -0.08 -14.39 -8.08
N GLU A 70 0.38 -14.28 -9.31
CA GLU A 70 1.72 -13.80 -9.62
C GLU A 70 1.95 -12.37 -9.08
N ALA A 71 3.18 -12.08 -8.65
CA ALA A 71 3.52 -10.77 -8.08
C ALA A 71 3.24 -9.61 -9.06
N ALA A 72 3.38 -9.85 -10.36
CA ALA A 72 3.05 -8.90 -11.43
C ALA A 72 1.56 -8.54 -11.51
N GLU A 73 0.68 -9.43 -11.03
CA GLU A 73 -0.78 -9.25 -11.08
C GLU A 73 -1.36 -8.62 -9.81
N ILE A 74 -0.60 -8.55 -8.72
CA ILE A 74 -1.04 -7.96 -7.45
C ILE A 74 -0.60 -6.50 -7.41
N ARG A 75 -1.57 -5.59 -7.40
CA ARG A 75 -1.31 -4.16 -7.31
C ARG A 75 -1.13 -3.69 -5.87
N VAL A 76 -0.27 -2.71 -5.67
CA VAL A 76 -0.07 -2.10 -4.34
C VAL A 76 -1.39 -1.52 -3.79
N ALA A 77 -2.23 -0.96 -4.66
CA ALA A 77 -3.57 -0.49 -4.28
C ALA A 77 -4.45 -1.61 -3.70
N ASP A 78 -4.43 -2.82 -4.31
CA ASP A 78 -5.20 -3.98 -3.84
C ASP A 78 -4.79 -4.38 -2.42
N VAL A 79 -3.48 -4.36 -2.13
CA VAL A 79 -2.93 -4.70 -0.80
C VAL A 79 -3.44 -3.71 0.24
N ILE A 80 -3.36 -2.41 -0.05
CA ILE A 80 -3.79 -1.35 0.87
C ILE A 80 -5.30 -1.44 1.13
N MET A 81 -6.09 -1.63 0.08
CA MET A 81 -7.56 -1.74 0.19
C MET A 81 -7.99 -3.01 0.95
N ALA A 82 -7.29 -4.14 0.74
CA ALA A 82 -7.61 -5.39 1.41
C ALA A 82 -7.48 -5.33 2.94
N VAL A 83 -6.67 -4.41 3.46
CA VAL A 83 -6.54 -4.20 4.91
C VAL A 83 -7.46 -3.08 5.45
N ASP A 84 -8.51 -2.74 4.70
CA ASP A 84 -9.50 -1.68 5.04
C ASP A 84 -8.85 -0.32 5.29
N GLU A 85 -7.88 0.03 4.48
CA GLU A 85 -7.31 1.37 4.49
C GLU A 85 -7.76 2.14 3.24
N PRO A 86 -8.57 3.19 3.39
CA PRO A 86 -9.01 3.97 2.26
C PRO A 86 -7.86 4.84 1.73
N ILE A 87 -7.63 4.76 0.43
CA ILE A 87 -6.69 5.66 -0.28
C ILE A 87 -7.42 6.98 -0.53
N LYS A 88 -7.35 7.90 0.43
CA LYS A 88 -8.04 9.20 0.37
C LYS A 88 -7.12 10.33 0.82
N ALA A 89 -7.16 11.45 0.11
CA ALA A 89 -6.50 12.69 0.52
C ALA A 89 -7.40 13.55 1.42
N THR A 90 -8.71 13.27 1.49
CA THR A 90 -9.71 14.04 2.25
C THR A 90 -10.41 13.20 3.31
N ARG A 91 -11.04 13.89 4.26
CA ARG A 91 -12.00 13.29 5.21
C ARG A 91 -13.39 13.14 4.60
N CYS A 92 -13.63 13.76 3.45
CA CYS A 92 -14.95 13.76 2.80
C CYS A 92 -15.27 12.38 2.24
N THR A 93 -16.53 11.95 2.39
CA THR A 93 -17.04 10.76 1.74
C THR A 93 -17.58 11.15 0.37
N PRO A 94 -17.08 10.56 -0.75
CA PRO A 94 -17.64 10.83 -2.07
C PRO A 94 -19.15 10.59 -2.07
N GLY A 95 -19.93 11.53 -2.63
CA GLY A 95 -21.38 11.43 -2.68
C GLY A 95 -22.12 11.69 -1.36
N SER A 96 -21.42 12.07 -0.29
CA SER A 96 -22.08 12.42 0.97
C SER A 96 -22.95 13.66 0.79
N PRO A 97 -24.23 13.60 1.17
CA PRO A 97 -25.12 14.76 1.12
C PRO A 97 -24.72 15.84 2.15
N SER A 98 -23.91 15.48 3.16
CA SER A 98 -23.51 16.40 4.22
C SER A 98 -22.34 17.33 3.86
N GLY A 99 -21.73 17.17 2.69
CA GLY A 99 -20.62 18.03 2.25
C GLY A 99 -19.40 18.02 3.17
N CYS A 100 -18.47 18.97 2.96
CA CYS A 100 -17.25 19.14 3.77
C CYS A 100 -17.45 20.09 4.95
N GLN A 101 -18.50 20.89 4.93
CA GLN A 101 -18.82 21.93 5.90
C GLN A 101 -20.16 21.65 6.55
N SER A 102 -20.35 22.19 7.76
CA SER A 102 -21.57 22.02 8.57
C SER A 102 -22.87 22.47 7.87
N ARG A 103 -22.77 23.29 6.81
CA ARG A 103 -23.91 23.78 6.01
C ARG A 103 -24.20 22.92 4.76
N GLN A 104 -23.73 21.68 4.73
CA GLN A 104 -23.90 20.76 3.57
C GLN A 104 -23.28 21.27 2.25
N GLN A 105 -22.30 22.17 2.35
CA GLN A 105 -21.60 22.72 1.20
C GLN A 105 -20.24 22.08 1.03
N ARG A 106 -19.78 22.00 -0.22
CA ARG A 106 -18.40 21.60 -0.53
C ARG A 106 -17.45 22.75 -0.20
N CYS A 107 -16.30 22.44 0.42
CA CYS A 107 -15.26 23.46 0.63
C CYS A 107 -14.63 23.87 -0.71
N LEU A 108 -14.03 25.08 -0.76
CA LEU A 108 -13.42 25.62 -1.97
C LEU A 108 -12.33 24.74 -2.57
N THR A 109 -11.67 23.93 -1.75
CA THR A 109 -10.58 23.04 -2.15
C THR A 109 -11.00 21.57 -2.28
N HIS A 110 -12.30 21.27 -2.26
CA HIS A 110 -12.80 19.89 -2.29
C HIS A 110 -12.30 19.12 -3.51
N ASP A 111 -12.42 19.71 -4.69
CA ASP A 111 -12.09 19.06 -5.95
C ASP A 111 -10.57 18.82 -6.07
N LEU A 112 -9.74 19.75 -5.57
CA LEU A 112 -8.30 19.60 -5.51
C LEU A 112 -7.88 18.35 -4.72
N TRP A 113 -8.43 18.22 -3.51
CA TRP A 113 -8.07 17.09 -2.64
C TRP A 113 -8.66 15.76 -3.12
N ASN A 114 -9.84 15.80 -3.73
CA ASN A 114 -10.44 14.62 -4.33
C ASN A 114 -9.58 14.13 -5.49
N GLU A 115 -9.17 15.04 -6.39
CA GLU A 115 -8.29 14.70 -7.51
C GLU A 115 -6.93 14.17 -7.03
N LEU A 116 -6.33 14.76 -6.00
CA LEU A 116 -5.10 14.23 -5.42
C LEU A 116 -5.29 12.80 -4.92
N GLY A 117 -6.42 12.49 -4.27
CA GLY A 117 -6.74 11.13 -3.84
C GLY A 117 -6.85 10.15 -5.02
N ASN A 118 -7.47 10.58 -6.13
CA ASN A 118 -7.54 9.80 -7.36
C ASN A 118 -6.15 9.53 -7.96
N GLN A 119 -5.29 10.54 -8.02
CA GLN A 119 -3.92 10.40 -8.54
C GLN A 119 -3.09 9.42 -7.70
N ILE A 120 -3.22 9.47 -6.37
CA ILE A 120 -2.57 8.50 -5.48
C ILE A 120 -3.06 7.08 -5.77
N TYR A 121 -4.39 6.90 -5.89
CA TYR A 121 -4.96 5.60 -6.22
C TYR A 121 -4.46 5.09 -7.56
N LEU A 122 -4.49 5.91 -8.61
CA LEU A 122 -4.04 5.55 -9.95
C LEU A 122 -2.56 5.14 -9.95
N PHE A 123 -1.71 5.90 -9.26
CA PHE A 123 -0.29 5.56 -9.09
C PHE A 123 -0.13 4.20 -8.40
N LEU A 124 -0.74 3.99 -7.23
CA LEU A 124 -0.62 2.74 -6.48
C LEU A 124 -1.24 1.55 -7.25
N ASN A 125 -2.24 1.79 -8.07
CA ASN A 125 -2.86 0.78 -8.94
C ASN A 125 -2.01 0.46 -10.18
N SER A 126 -1.14 1.36 -10.61
CA SER A 126 -0.20 1.11 -11.71
C SER A 126 1.02 0.28 -11.28
N VAL A 127 1.33 0.25 -9.98
CA VAL A 127 2.51 -0.43 -9.42
C VAL A 127 2.13 -1.83 -8.94
N SER A 128 2.83 -2.86 -9.45
CA SER A 128 2.71 -4.25 -8.99
C SER A 128 3.69 -4.57 -7.84
N LEU A 129 3.50 -5.69 -7.15
CA LEU A 129 4.49 -6.19 -6.18
C LEU A 129 5.83 -6.49 -6.87
N GLU A 130 5.78 -7.03 -8.09
CA GLU A 130 6.99 -7.30 -8.88
C GLU A 130 7.78 -6.01 -9.15
N ASP A 131 7.09 -4.91 -9.52
CA ASP A 131 7.76 -3.62 -9.74
C ASP A 131 8.48 -3.11 -8.49
N VAL A 132 7.91 -3.37 -7.31
CA VAL A 132 8.54 -3.01 -6.03
C VAL A 132 9.76 -3.89 -5.76
N VAL A 133 9.63 -5.22 -5.94
CA VAL A 133 10.73 -6.19 -5.76
C VAL A 133 11.90 -5.86 -6.69
N GLU A 134 11.62 -5.56 -7.95
CA GLU A 134 12.64 -5.25 -8.96
C GLU A 134 13.08 -3.77 -8.96
N ARG A 135 12.59 -2.97 -8.01
CA ARG A 135 12.93 -1.54 -7.85
C ARG A 135 12.62 -0.69 -9.09
N ARG A 136 11.61 -1.06 -9.87
CA ARG A 136 11.15 -0.31 -11.06
C ARG A 136 10.19 0.84 -10.76
N VAL A 137 9.90 1.10 -9.48
CA VAL A 137 8.92 2.12 -9.05
C VAL A 137 9.41 3.55 -9.30
N LEU A 138 10.74 3.76 -9.26
CA LEU A 138 11.36 5.08 -9.52
C LEU A 138 11.53 5.28 -11.03
N GLY A 139 10.54 5.90 -11.66
CA GLY A 139 10.68 6.42 -13.01
C GLY A 139 11.49 7.72 -13.07
N SER A 140 11.83 8.17 -14.28
CA SER A 140 12.57 9.42 -14.53
C SER A 140 11.94 10.66 -13.88
N SER A 141 10.61 10.70 -13.77
CA SER A 141 9.89 11.78 -13.08
C SER A 141 10.11 11.80 -11.56
N GLY A 142 10.36 10.66 -10.93
CA GLY A 142 10.69 10.58 -9.50
C GLY A 142 12.08 11.12 -9.19
N MET A 143 13.05 10.88 -10.07
CA MET A 143 14.42 11.42 -9.94
C MET A 143 14.44 12.94 -10.09
N LEU A 144 13.71 13.49 -11.05
CA LEU A 144 13.63 14.94 -11.29
C LEU A 144 13.03 15.68 -10.09
N TYR A 145 12.00 15.10 -9.42
CA TYR A 145 11.37 15.70 -8.25
C TYR A 145 12.32 15.76 -7.04
N VAL A 146 13.12 14.74 -6.82
CA VAL A 146 14.12 14.70 -5.73
C VAL A 146 15.21 15.72 -5.97
N GLN A 147 15.74 15.82 -7.20
CA GLN A 147 16.78 16.78 -7.58
C GLN A 147 16.32 18.24 -7.47
N ASP A 148 15.10 18.57 -7.91
CA ASP A 148 14.55 19.92 -7.83
C ASP A 148 14.34 20.35 -6.36
N ARG A 149 13.97 19.43 -5.50
CA ARG A 149 13.78 19.69 -4.08
C ARG A 149 15.10 19.92 -3.33
N GLU A 150 16.13 19.15 -3.63
CA GLU A 150 17.46 19.33 -3.06
C GLU A 150 18.09 20.66 -3.49
N GLN A 151 17.94 21.03 -4.77
CA GLN A 151 18.44 22.30 -5.29
C GLN A 151 17.75 23.51 -4.66
N ARG A 152 16.44 23.46 -4.40
CA ARG A 152 15.70 24.53 -3.74
C ARG A 152 16.08 24.68 -2.25
N PHE A 153 16.44 23.59 -1.58
CA PHE A 153 16.91 23.64 -0.20
C PHE A 153 18.31 24.23 -0.06
N VAL A 154 19.18 24.02 -1.04
CA VAL A 154 20.54 24.54 -1.08
C VAL A 154 20.58 26.01 -1.51
N ALA A 155 19.65 26.46 -2.36
CA ALA A 155 19.58 27.84 -2.85
C ALA A 155 18.86 28.81 -1.87
N GLY A 156 18.29 28.32 -0.79
CA GLY A 156 17.54 29.08 0.21
C GLY A 156 18.31 29.39 1.52
N ASN A 157 19.64 29.14 1.58
CA ASN A 157 20.50 29.48 2.71
C ASN A 157 21.47 30.61 2.32
#